data_2df690440c851be162fe57fde4164002
#
_entry.id   2df690440c851be162fe57fde4164002
#
_cell.length_a   1.000
_cell.length_b   1.000
_cell.length_c   1.000
_cell.angle_alpha   90.00
_cell.angle_beta   90.00
_cell.angle_gamma   90.00
#
_symmetry.space_group_name_H-M   'P 1'
#
loop_
_entity.id
_entity.type
_entity.pdbx_description
1 polymer ?
#
loop_
_entity_poly.entity_id
_entity_poly.type
_entity_poly.pdbx_seq_one_letter_code
_entity_poly.pdbx_strand_id
1 'polypeptide(L)'
;MNLRERWGERPAAYLGITVPDFPNLFCMYGPGTNLAHGGSLIFHSECQMRYIGGALDVLAGSGRKAMEPKPELYEAYHAKHQAEINTLVWNSPAIKHTHFRNAAGEIHTVSPFRLVDYWDWTREVHPDDFVYT
;
A
#
# COMPACT_ATOMS: atom_id res chain seq x y z
N MET A 1 -13.04 8.66 13.56
CA MET A 1 -11.60 8.77 13.20
C MET A 1 -11.52 9.23 11.76
N ASN A 2 -10.63 10.14 11.42
CA ASN A 2 -10.37 10.51 10.04
C ASN A 2 -9.00 9.96 9.59
N LEU A 3 -8.79 9.88 8.28
CA LEU A 3 -7.58 9.25 7.70
C LEU A 3 -6.28 9.97 8.12
N ARG A 4 -6.34 11.29 8.28
CA ARG A 4 -5.20 12.10 8.75
C ARG A 4 -4.81 11.74 10.19
N GLU A 5 -5.78 11.51 11.05
CA GLU A 5 -5.53 11.06 12.44
C GLU A 5 -4.96 9.64 12.48
N ARG A 6 -5.48 8.75 11.62
CA ARG A 6 -5.01 7.38 11.50
C ARG A 6 -3.54 7.31 11.07
N TRP A 7 -3.18 8.08 10.06
CA TRP A 7 -1.84 8.04 9.49
C TRP A 7 -0.82 8.90 10.24
N GLY A 8 -1.23 10.08 10.75
CA GLY A 8 -0.28 11.03 11.33
C GLY A 8 0.87 11.32 10.35
N GLU A 9 2.09 11.11 10.81
CA GLU A 9 3.32 11.25 10.00
C GLU A 9 3.73 9.96 9.27
N ARG A 10 3.00 8.86 9.48
CA ARG A 10 3.33 7.51 8.98
C ARG A 10 2.21 6.92 8.12
N PRO A 11 1.94 7.50 6.95
CA PRO A 11 0.93 6.96 6.07
C PRO A 11 1.32 5.56 5.60
N ALA A 12 0.37 4.63 5.71
CA ALA A 12 0.52 3.25 5.25
C ALA A 12 -0.80 2.70 4.71
N ALA A 13 -0.73 1.76 3.78
CA ALA A 13 -1.87 1.07 3.23
C ALA A 13 -1.46 -0.35 2.79
N TYR A 14 -2.36 -1.32 2.91
CA TYR A 14 -2.13 -2.65 2.39
C TYR A 14 -2.02 -2.59 0.87
N LEU A 15 -0.93 -3.06 0.31
CA LEU A 15 -0.54 -2.93 -1.11
C LEU A 15 -0.51 -1.47 -1.62
N GLY A 16 -0.52 -0.47 -0.70
CA GLY A 16 -0.70 0.92 -1.09
C GLY A 16 -2.12 1.28 -1.54
N ILE A 17 -3.10 0.40 -1.31
CA ILE A 17 -4.45 0.50 -1.86
C ILE A 17 -5.52 0.64 -0.77
N THR A 18 -5.51 -0.23 0.25
CA THR A 18 -6.59 -0.32 1.25
C THR A 18 -6.09 -0.08 2.66
N VAL A 19 -6.96 0.45 3.52
CA VAL A 19 -6.60 0.84 4.91
C VAL A 19 -7.63 0.27 5.87
N PRO A 20 -7.23 -0.43 6.96
CA PRO A 20 -8.14 -0.87 8.01
C PRO A 20 -8.88 0.30 8.65
N ASP A 21 -10.09 0.08 9.13
CA ASP A 21 -11.02 1.07 9.70
C ASP A 21 -11.59 2.08 8.67
N PHE A 22 -11.31 1.89 7.37
CA PHE A 22 -11.84 2.70 6.28
C PHE A 22 -12.45 1.81 5.19
N PRO A 23 -13.62 1.23 5.46
CA PRO A 23 -14.26 0.33 4.50
C PRO A 23 -14.57 1.05 3.18
N ASN A 24 -14.39 0.33 2.08
CA ASN A 24 -14.56 0.82 0.71
C ASN A 24 -13.64 2.00 0.31
N LEU A 25 -12.60 2.29 1.09
CA LEU A 25 -11.57 3.24 0.69
C LEU A 25 -10.50 2.52 -0.15
N PHE A 26 -10.34 2.96 -1.37
CA PHE A 26 -9.27 2.53 -2.27
C PHE A 26 -8.40 3.71 -2.67
N CYS A 27 -7.11 3.59 -2.44
CA CYS A 27 -6.12 4.59 -2.85
C CYS A 27 -5.52 4.19 -4.20
N MET A 28 -5.43 5.14 -5.11
CA MET A 28 -4.58 5.05 -6.29
C MET A 28 -3.29 5.81 -6.00
N TYR A 29 -2.16 5.19 -6.30
CA TYR A 29 -0.85 5.76 -6.00
C TYR A 29 -0.73 6.16 -4.51
N GLY A 30 -1.22 5.27 -3.64
CA GLY A 30 -1.25 5.49 -2.19
C GLY A 30 0.12 5.36 -1.52
N PRO A 31 0.16 5.38 -0.19
CA PRO A 31 1.40 5.28 0.58
C PRO A 31 2.23 4.05 0.19
N GLY A 32 3.55 4.24 0.07
CA GLY A 32 4.48 3.17 -0.24
C GLY A 32 4.46 2.69 -1.69
N THR A 33 3.93 3.48 -2.63
CA THR A 33 3.82 3.09 -4.04
C THR A 33 4.56 3.99 -5.03
N ASN A 34 5.19 5.07 -4.55
CA ASN A 34 6.08 5.86 -5.40
C ASN A 34 7.34 5.06 -5.74
N LEU A 35 7.77 5.08 -7.00
CA LEU A 35 8.93 4.31 -7.43
C LEU A 35 10.23 4.89 -6.87
N ALA A 36 10.95 4.06 -6.10
CA ALA A 36 12.26 4.42 -5.54
C ALA A 36 13.42 4.15 -6.51
N HIS A 37 13.17 3.33 -7.50
CA HIS A 37 14.12 2.89 -8.52
C HIS A 37 13.38 2.73 -9.85
N GLY A 38 14.08 2.40 -10.91
CA GLY A 38 13.52 2.34 -12.26
C GLY A 38 12.23 1.52 -12.38
N GLY A 39 11.41 1.89 -13.35
CA GLY A 39 10.14 1.23 -13.62
C GLY A 39 9.11 2.20 -14.20
N SER A 40 7.88 1.73 -14.35
CA SER A 40 6.77 2.52 -14.85
C SER A 40 5.74 2.78 -13.75
N LEU A 41 5.52 4.05 -13.45
CA LEU A 41 4.45 4.49 -12.58
C LEU A 41 3.06 4.14 -13.14
N ILE A 42 2.91 4.20 -14.46
CA ILE A 42 1.66 3.83 -15.13
C ILE A 42 1.40 2.34 -14.94
N PHE A 43 2.41 1.49 -15.13
CA PHE A 43 2.28 0.05 -14.88
C PHE A 43 1.86 -0.25 -13.44
N HIS A 44 2.44 0.45 -12.45
CA HIS A 44 2.07 0.33 -11.05
C HIS A 44 0.59 0.69 -10.82
N SER A 45 0.14 1.78 -11.43
CA SER A 45 -1.25 2.22 -11.37
C SER A 45 -2.20 1.24 -12.07
N GLU A 46 -1.81 0.63 -13.18
CA GLU A 46 -2.58 -0.42 -13.86
C GLU A 46 -2.75 -1.66 -12.97
N CYS A 47 -1.70 -2.05 -12.24
CA CYS A 47 -1.78 -3.13 -11.24
C CYS A 47 -2.81 -2.79 -10.16
N GLN A 48 -2.81 -1.57 -9.65
CA GLN A 48 -3.77 -1.10 -8.66
C GLN A 48 -5.20 -1.08 -9.19
N MET A 49 -5.41 -0.57 -10.40
CA MET A 49 -6.73 -0.54 -11.05
C MET A 49 -7.30 -1.95 -11.21
N ARG A 50 -6.48 -2.90 -11.64
CA ARG A 50 -6.90 -4.30 -11.75
C ARG A 50 -7.30 -4.88 -10.40
N TYR A 51 -6.50 -4.63 -9.37
CA TYR A 51 -6.78 -5.10 -8.01
C TYR A 51 -8.08 -4.48 -7.47
N ILE A 52 -8.27 -3.18 -7.62
CA ILE A 52 -9.50 -2.48 -7.20
C ILE A 52 -10.72 -3.04 -7.93
N GLY A 53 -10.64 -3.26 -9.25
CA GLY A 53 -11.70 -3.90 -10.02
C GLY A 53 -12.06 -5.27 -9.47
N GLY A 54 -11.06 -6.12 -9.23
CA GLY A 54 -11.26 -7.43 -8.61
C GLY A 54 -11.86 -7.36 -7.20
N ALA A 55 -11.46 -6.38 -6.39
CA ALA A 55 -12.04 -6.18 -5.06
C ALA A 55 -13.51 -5.78 -5.13
N LEU A 56 -13.89 -4.93 -6.08
CA LEU A 56 -15.29 -4.55 -6.31
C LEU A 56 -16.12 -5.75 -6.78
N ASP A 57 -15.59 -6.60 -7.65
CA ASP A 57 -16.25 -7.83 -8.09
C ASP A 57 -16.47 -8.79 -6.92
N VAL A 58 -15.46 -8.97 -6.05
CA VAL A 58 -15.55 -9.79 -4.83
C VAL A 58 -16.62 -9.23 -3.89
N LEU A 59 -16.64 -7.91 -3.66
CA LEU A 59 -17.64 -7.27 -2.82
C LEU A 59 -19.04 -7.45 -3.38
N ALA A 60 -19.23 -7.21 -4.67
CA ALA A 60 -20.52 -7.39 -5.33
C ALA A 60 -21.03 -8.83 -5.24
N GLY A 61 -20.14 -9.82 -5.41
CA GLY A 61 -20.47 -11.24 -5.29
C GLY A 61 -20.74 -11.71 -3.85
N SER A 62 -20.24 -10.99 -2.84
CA SER A 62 -20.38 -11.35 -1.43
C SER A 62 -21.77 -11.09 -0.83
N GLY A 63 -22.57 -10.23 -1.46
CA GLY A 63 -23.82 -9.73 -0.91
C GLY A 63 -23.66 -8.77 0.28
N ARG A 64 -22.45 -8.34 0.56
CA ARG A 64 -22.09 -7.37 1.61
C ARG A 64 -22.03 -5.96 1.06
N LYS A 65 -22.04 -4.97 1.93
CA LYS A 65 -22.07 -3.54 1.54
C LYS A 65 -20.69 -2.89 1.60
N ALA A 66 -19.80 -3.46 2.39
CA ALA A 66 -18.47 -2.88 2.57
C ALA A 66 -17.42 -3.96 2.82
N MET A 67 -16.17 -3.63 2.48
CA MET A 67 -14.99 -4.46 2.74
C MET A 67 -13.82 -3.58 3.14
N GLU A 68 -12.98 -4.11 4.00
CA GLU A 68 -11.71 -3.51 4.40
C GLU A 68 -10.64 -4.59 4.61
N PRO A 69 -9.35 -4.28 4.48
CA PRO A 69 -8.31 -5.29 4.66
C PRO A 69 -8.26 -5.75 6.12
N LYS A 70 -7.95 -7.02 6.34
CA LYS A 70 -7.71 -7.53 7.68
C LYS A 70 -6.52 -6.80 8.33
N PRO A 71 -6.63 -6.38 9.61
CA PRO A 71 -5.55 -5.67 10.28
C PRO A 71 -4.22 -6.43 10.28
N GLU A 72 -4.24 -7.74 10.46
CA GLU A 72 -3.04 -8.58 10.47
C GLU A 72 -2.31 -8.60 9.11
N LEU A 73 -3.03 -8.54 7.99
CA LEU A 73 -2.42 -8.43 6.67
C LEU A 73 -1.78 -7.07 6.44
N TYR A 74 -2.47 -6.03 6.85
CA TYR A 74 -1.95 -4.67 6.79
C TYR A 74 -0.65 -4.55 7.60
N GLU A 75 -0.62 -5.05 8.84
CA GLU A 75 0.56 -4.99 9.71
C GLU A 75 1.72 -5.82 9.13
N ALA A 76 1.45 -7.02 8.63
CA ALA A 76 2.47 -7.87 8.00
C ALA A 76 3.06 -7.21 6.75
N TYR A 77 2.23 -6.63 5.90
CA TYR A 77 2.67 -5.91 4.70
C TYR A 77 3.49 -4.67 5.07
N HIS A 78 3.04 -3.90 6.07
CA HIS A 78 3.75 -2.70 6.53
C HIS A 78 5.12 -3.06 7.11
N ALA A 79 5.21 -4.10 7.94
CA ALA A 79 6.48 -4.58 8.48
C ALA A 79 7.45 -5.00 7.37
N LYS A 80 6.96 -5.74 6.37
CA LYS A 80 7.76 -6.13 5.19
C LYS A 80 8.23 -4.90 4.40
N HIS A 81 7.33 -3.94 4.17
CA HIS A 81 7.65 -2.70 3.48
C HIS A 81 8.78 -1.93 4.19
N GLN A 82 8.67 -1.74 5.50
CA GLN A 82 9.69 -1.02 6.28
C GLN A 82 11.03 -1.78 6.34
N ALA A 83 11.02 -3.11 6.41
CA ALA A 83 12.22 -3.92 6.35
C ALA A 83 12.96 -3.72 5.01
N GLU A 84 12.26 -3.71 3.88
CA GLU A 84 12.83 -3.48 2.56
C GLU A 84 13.30 -2.03 2.36
N ILE A 85 12.57 -1.04 2.91
CA ILE A 85 13.00 0.37 2.90
C ILE A 85 14.39 0.52 3.50
N ASN A 86 14.72 -0.22 4.55
CA ASN A 86 16.02 -0.18 5.21
C ASN A 86 17.17 -0.65 4.31
N THR A 87 16.90 -1.38 3.25
CA THR A 87 17.90 -1.84 2.27
C THR A 87 18.16 -0.82 1.16
N LEU A 88 17.29 0.20 1.01
CA LEU A 88 17.41 1.18 -0.07
C LEU A 88 18.52 2.20 0.21
N VAL A 89 19.19 2.61 -0.86
CA VAL A 89 20.19 3.68 -0.81
C VAL A 89 19.63 4.98 -0.22
N TRP A 90 18.36 5.28 -0.46
CA TRP A 90 17.67 6.47 0.06
C TRP A 90 17.59 6.50 1.59
N ASN A 91 17.64 5.34 2.25
CA ASN A 91 17.68 5.24 3.70
C ASN A 91 19.11 5.21 4.28
N SER A 92 20.14 5.33 3.44
CA SER A 92 21.53 5.38 3.88
C SER A 92 21.78 6.59 4.78
N PRO A 93 22.53 6.42 5.90
CA PRO A 93 22.96 7.53 6.75
C PRO A 93 23.82 8.57 6.02
N ALA A 94 24.41 8.20 4.89
CA ALA A 94 25.20 9.11 4.06
C ALA A 94 24.33 10.15 3.34
N ILE A 95 23.03 9.86 3.15
CA ILE A 95 22.08 10.78 2.53
C ILE A 95 21.43 11.63 3.61
N LYS A 96 21.93 12.85 3.78
CA LYS A 96 21.44 13.77 4.83
C LYS A 96 20.08 14.39 4.50
N HIS A 97 19.81 14.64 3.22
CA HIS A 97 18.59 15.32 2.75
C HIS A 97 18.01 14.58 1.55
N THR A 98 16.73 14.24 1.63
CA THR A 98 15.94 13.71 0.53
C THR A 98 14.47 14.07 0.75
N HIS A 99 13.75 14.37 -0.32
CA HIS A 99 12.31 14.63 -0.28
C HIS A 99 11.48 13.38 0.07
N PHE A 100 12.10 12.19 0.09
CA PHE A 100 11.42 10.95 0.48
C PHE A 100 11.28 10.78 2.00
N ARG A 101 12.03 11.55 2.81
CA ARG A 101 11.95 11.47 4.27
C ARG A 101 10.93 12.46 4.82
N ASN A 102 10.13 11.98 5.80
CA ASN A 102 9.25 12.85 6.58
C ASN A 102 10.05 13.63 7.65
N ALA A 103 9.35 14.42 8.46
CA ALA A 103 9.96 15.19 9.54
C ALA A 103 10.68 14.32 10.59
N ALA A 104 10.24 13.08 10.78
CA ALA A 104 10.88 12.11 11.68
C ALA A 104 12.07 11.37 11.04
N GLY A 105 12.41 11.67 9.78
CA GLY A 105 13.50 11.03 9.04
C GLY A 105 13.15 9.65 8.48
N GLU A 106 11.88 9.29 8.45
CA GLU A 106 11.36 8.01 7.99
C GLU A 106 10.87 8.09 6.54
N ILE A 107 10.90 6.97 5.83
CA ILE A 107 10.43 6.85 4.43
C ILE A 107 9.18 5.99 4.40
N HIS A 108 8.05 6.58 3.97
CA HIS A 108 6.76 5.91 3.85
C HIS A 108 6.13 6.03 2.46
N THR A 109 6.72 6.82 1.57
CA THR A 109 6.11 7.15 0.27
C THR A 109 6.51 6.23 -0.85
N VAL A 110 7.72 5.66 -0.80
CA VAL A 110 8.31 4.90 -1.90
C VAL A 110 8.03 3.40 -1.78
N SER A 111 7.93 2.73 -2.93
CA SER A 111 7.88 1.27 -3.02
C SER A 111 9.31 0.73 -3.07
N PRO A 112 9.71 -0.12 -2.13
CA PRO A 112 11.00 -0.79 -2.18
C PRO A 112 10.99 -2.05 -3.03
N PHE A 113 9.81 -2.49 -3.49
CA PHE A 113 9.59 -3.77 -4.13
C PHE A 113 9.82 -3.72 -5.64
N ARG A 114 10.19 -4.86 -6.23
CA ARG A 114 10.25 -5.00 -7.68
C ARG A 114 8.84 -4.96 -8.27
N LEU A 115 8.69 -4.35 -9.44
CA LEU A 115 7.39 -4.26 -10.11
C LEU A 115 6.77 -5.64 -10.42
N VAL A 116 7.60 -6.64 -10.72
CA VAL A 116 7.12 -8.00 -10.98
C VAL A 116 6.50 -8.64 -9.73
N ASP A 117 7.06 -8.39 -8.56
CA ASP A 117 6.52 -8.89 -7.30
C ASP A 117 5.18 -8.18 -6.98
N TYR A 118 5.15 -6.86 -7.16
CA TYR A 118 3.91 -6.09 -6.98
C TYR A 118 2.81 -6.51 -7.95
N TRP A 119 3.16 -6.75 -9.22
CA TRP A 119 2.24 -7.30 -10.21
C TRP A 119 1.66 -8.65 -9.75
N ASP A 120 2.50 -9.54 -9.24
CA ASP A 120 2.07 -10.86 -8.76
C ASP A 120 1.10 -10.75 -7.58
N TRP A 121 1.41 -9.90 -6.60
CA TRP A 121 0.55 -9.68 -5.42
C TRP A 121 -0.78 -9.00 -5.73
N THR A 122 -0.85 -8.23 -6.80
CA THR A 122 -2.05 -7.45 -7.16
C THR A 122 -2.86 -8.06 -8.29
N ARG A 123 -2.43 -9.19 -8.87
CA ARG A 123 -3.14 -9.79 -10.00
C ARG A 123 -4.45 -10.49 -9.62
N GLU A 124 -4.58 -10.92 -8.39
CA GLU A 124 -5.77 -11.58 -7.85
C GLU A 124 -6.13 -10.97 -6.49
N VAL A 125 -7.43 -10.90 -6.22
CA VAL A 125 -7.96 -10.51 -4.91
C VAL A 125 -8.43 -11.78 -4.20
N HIS A 126 -7.88 -12.02 -3.02
CA HIS A 126 -8.31 -13.13 -2.19
C HIS A 126 -9.42 -12.66 -1.25
N PRO A 127 -10.64 -13.22 -1.33
CA PRO A 127 -11.76 -12.81 -0.46
C PRO A 127 -11.43 -12.89 1.02
N ASP A 128 -10.60 -13.88 1.41
CA ASP A 128 -10.19 -14.09 2.80
C ASP A 128 -9.25 -13.02 3.35
N ASP A 129 -8.74 -12.13 2.52
CA ASP A 129 -7.90 -11.00 2.93
C ASP A 129 -8.70 -9.86 3.56
N PHE A 130 -10.03 -9.92 3.50
CA PHE A 130 -10.92 -8.83 3.86
C PHE A 130 -11.88 -9.19 5.00
N VAL A 131 -12.26 -8.16 5.74
CA VAL A 131 -13.42 -8.15 6.63
C VAL A 131 -14.58 -7.50 5.87
N TYR A 132 -15.76 -8.08 5.99
CA TYR A 132 -16.96 -7.63 5.29
C TYR A 132 -18.05 -7.18 6.27
N THR A 133 -18.71 -6.08 5.92
CA THR A 133 -19.87 -5.55 6.66
C THR A 133 -21.07 -5.22 5.76
#